data_c714ac95df112b28b6fc3ab32ea57f8b
#
_entry.id   c714ac95df112b28b6fc3ab32ea57f8b
#
_cell.length_a   1.000
_cell.length_b   1.000
_cell.length_c   1.000
_cell.angle_alpha   90.00
_cell.angle_beta   90.00
_cell.angle_gamma   90.00
#
_symmetry.space_group_name_H-M   'P 1'
#
loop_
_entity.id
_entity.type
_entity.pdbx_description
1 polymer ?
#
loop_
_entity_poly.entity_id
_entity_poly.type
_entity_poly.pdbx_seq_one_letter_code
_entity_poly.pdbx_strand_id
1 'polypeptide(L)'
;DNDRRCKNRYGTSSVGNILIIGRKGTGKTVLAVDIVKAIQKQRNLKQGKVAIVTGESLNKKDLADVIEKMKGGALVIEKASKMNPKTVRELNAIMEGQTGELLFLLVDQKKPMDKLLAANPEFKSKFTSKLELPVFINDELVTFGQTYAKENGYKIDEMGILALYSRIDMMQREDHAVTVAEVKEIMDEAIEHSQKANMKHLMKRVFGRNKDEANRVILKEEDFKI
;
A
#
# COMPACT_ATOMS: atom_id res chain seq x y z
N ASP A 1 -26.63 -0.12 -20.26
CA ASP A 1 -27.16 -1.50 -20.07
C ASP A 1 -26.33 -2.38 -19.12
N ASN A 2 -25.03 -2.13 -18.98
CA ASN A 2 -24.20 -2.80 -17.99
C ASN A 2 -24.55 -2.42 -16.54
N ASP A 3 -25.02 -1.20 -16.35
CA ASP A 3 -25.36 -0.66 -15.04
C ASP A 3 -26.68 -1.28 -14.47
N ARG A 4 -27.60 -1.67 -15.34
CA ARG A 4 -28.85 -2.35 -14.93
C ARG A 4 -28.65 -3.83 -14.58
N ARG A 5 -27.69 -4.52 -15.19
CA ARG A 5 -27.35 -5.92 -14.84
C ARG A 5 -26.58 -6.01 -13.53
N CYS A 6 -25.78 -5.01 -13.22
CA CYS A 6 -25.20 -4.86 -11.89
C CYS A 6 -26.28 -4.61 -10.83
N LYS A 7 -27.31 -3.81 -11.14
CA LYS A 7 -28.37 -3.45 -10.19
C LYS A 7 -29.23 -4.63 -9.69
N ASN A 8 -29.36 -5.70 -10.47
CA ASN A 8 -30.12 -6.87 -10.06
C ASN A 8 -29.32 -7.93 -9.24
N ARG A 9 -28.03 -7.68 -9.00
CA ARG A 9 -27.21 -8.44 -8.04
C ARG A 9 -27.04 -7.72 -6.71
N TYR A 10 -27.98 -6.84 -6.42
CA TYR A 10 -27.92 -5.98 -5.26
C TYR A 10 -27.82 -6.74 -3.96
N GLY A 11 -26.81 -6.35 -3.21
CA GLY A 11 -26.61 -6.71 -1.85
C GLY A 11 -25.70 -7.92 -1.62
N THR A 12 -25.13 -8.56 -2.64
CA THR A 12 -24.19 -9.67 -2.46
C THR A 12 -22.72 -9.25 -2.63
N SER A 13 -21.82 -10.07 -2.10
CA SER A 13 -20.37 -9.94 -2.28
C SER A 13 -19.78 -11.10 -3.07
N SER A 14 -20.55 -11.62 -4.05
CA SER A 14 -20.15 -12.78 -4.85
C SER A 14 -19.03 -12.52 -5.85
N VAL A 15 -18.77 -11.25 -6.18
CA VAL A 15 -17.74 -10.83 -7.13
C VAL A 15 -17.16 -9.44 -6.74
N GLY A 16 -16.03 -9.10 -7.32
CA GLY A 16 -15.45 -7.76 -7.18
C GLY A 16 -14.61 -7.56 -5.94
N ASN A 17 -14.36 -8.60 -5.17
CA ASN A 17 -13.47 -8.56 -4.02
C ASN A 17 -12.00 -8.63 -4.45
N ILE A 18 -11.10 -8.20 -3.58
CA ILE A 18 -9.71 -7.91 -3.91
C ILE A 18 -8.77 -8.73 -3.03
N LEU A 19 -7.74 -9.32 -3.66
CA LEU A 19 -6.59 -9.93 -2.99
C LEU A 19 -5.43 -8.94 -3.01
N ILE A 20 -4.80 -8.72 -1.87
CA ILE A 20 -3.58 -7.93 -1.73
C ILE A 20 -2.49 -8.82 -1.14
N ILE A 21 -1.46 -9.07 -1.94
CA ILE A 21 -0.38 -9.99 -1.63
C ILE A 21 0.93 -9.22 -1.56
N GLY A 22 1.73 -9.53 -0.57
CA GLY A 22 3.06 -8.96 -0.42
C GLY A 22 3.77 -9.50 0.80
N ARG A 23 5.08 -9.28 0.88
CA ARG A 23 5.86 -9.65 2.06
C ARG A 23 5.43 -8.84 3.28
N LYS A 24 5.77 -9.35 4.46
CA LYS A 24 5.57 -8.64 5.72
C LYS A 24 6.21 -7.25 5.67
N GLY A 25 5.50 -6.24 6.13
CA GLY A 25 5.99 -4.87 6.18
C GLY A 25 6.06 -4.11 4.85
N THR A 26 5.39 -4.59 3.79
CA THR A 26 5.35 -3.91 2.48
C THR A 26 4.22 -2.87 2.34
N GLY A 27 3.46 -2.62 3.40
CA GLY A 27 2.37 -1.62 3.37
C GLY A 27 1.06 -2.14 2.75
N LYS A 28 0.82 -3.45 2.78
CA LYS A 28 -0.40 -4.07 2.22
C LYS A 28 -1.69 -3.49 2.76
N THR A 29 -1.76 -3.31 4.08
CA THR A 29 -2.97 -2.79 4.73
C THR A 29 -3.22 -1.33 4.40
N VAL A 30 -2.17 -0.51 4.36
CA VAL A 30 -2.27 0.89 3.93
C VAL A 30 -2.81 0.97 2.50
N LEU A 31 -2.27 0.18 1.59
CA LEU A 31 -2.76 0.08 0.22
C LEU A 31 -4.22 -0.37 0.16
N ALA A 32 -4.61 -1.37 0.95
CA ALA A 32 -6.00 -1.84 1.02
C ALA A 32 -6.95 -0.70 1.40
N VAL A 33 -6.62 0.06 2.44
CA VAL A 33 -7.42 1.21 2.90
C VAL A 33 -7.49 2.30 1.84
N ASP A 34 -6.39 2.61 1.17
CA ASP A 34 -6.35 3.63 0.11
C ASP A 34 -7.19 3.22 -1.10
N ILE A 35 -7.17 1.96 -1.49
CA ILE A 35 -8.04 1.41 -2.54
C ILE A 35 -9.51 1.55 -2.14
N VAL A 36 -9.86 1.18 -0.92
CA VAL A 36 -11.24 1.33 -0.42
C VAL A 36 -11.70 2.77 -0.49
N LYS A 37 -10.89 3.71 -0.01
CA LYS A 37 -11.20 5.15 -0.06
C LYS A 37 -11.39 5.64 -1.50
N ALA A 38 -10.54 5.19 -2.43
CA ALA A 38 -10.66 5.53 -3.85
C ALA A 38 -11.98 5.01 -4.46
N ILE A 39 -12.36 3.76 -4.17
CA ILE A 39 -13.61 3.15 -4.62
C ILE A 39 -14.81 3.89 -4.03
N GLN A 40 -14.79 4.20 -2.74
CA GLN A 40 -15.85 4.93 -2.05
C GLN A 40 -16.02 6.32 -2.63
N LYS A 41 -14.94 7.04 -2.92
CA LYS A 41 -14.96 8.34 -3.58
C LYS A 41 -15.57 8.27 -4.98
N GLN A 42 -15.17 7.28 -5.77
CA GLN A 42 -15.68 7.05 -7.11
C GLN A 42 -17.20 6.77 -7.13
N ARG A 43 -17.69 6.04 -6.11
CA ARG A 43 -19.10 5.70 -5.94
C ARG A 43 -19.92 6.81 -5.25
N ASN A 44 -19.34 7.98 -4.97
CA ASN A 44 -19.95 9.09 -4.22
C ASN A 44 -20.47 8.70 -2.82
N LEU A 45 -19.90 7.71 -2.21
CA LEU A 45 -20.21 7.29 -0.84
C LEU A 45 -19.52 8.26 0.14
N LYS A 46 -20.25 9.24 0.65
CA LYS A 46 -19.71 10.31 1.51
C LYS A 46 -19.13 9.80 2.85
N GLN A 47 -19.54 8.64 3.32
CA GLN A 47 -19.02 8.02 4.54
C GLN A 47 -19.15 6.49 4.43
N GLY A 48 -18.19 5.87 3.75
CA GLY A 48 -18.08 4.42 3.72
C GLY A 48 -17.48 3.88 5.01
N LYS A 49 -18.11 2.88 5.62
CA LYS A 49 -17.53 2.14 6.73
C LYS A 49 -16.34 1.31 6.24
N VAL A 50 -15.23 1.34 6.96
CA VAL A 50 -14.08 0.46 6.73
C VAL A 50 -13.70 -0.17 8.06
N ALA A 51 -13.65 -1.49 8.10
CA ALA A 51 -13.12 -2.22 9.23
C ALA A 51 -11.90 -3.02 8.81
N ILE A 52 -10.91 -3.05 9.70
CA ILE A 52 -9.71 -3.87 9.57
C ILE A 52 -9.77 -4.93 10.67
N VAL A 53 -9.73 -6.19 10.28
CA VAL A 53 -9.75 -7.32 11.20
C VAL A 53 -8.67 -8.32 10.80
N THR A 54 -8.28 -9.20 11.71
CA THR A 54 -7.38 -10.31 11.40
C THR A 54 -8.16 -11.59 11.13
N GLY A 55 -7.60 -12.47 10.30
CA GLY A 55 -8.20 -13.80 10.06
C GLY A 55 -8.41 -14.59 11.35
N GLU A 56 -7.45 -14.50 12.28
CA GLU A 56 -7.57 -15.15 13.58
C GLU A 56 -8.71 -14.57 14.43
N SER A 57 -8.90 -13.25 14.42
CA SER A 57 -9.98 -12.63 15.19
C SER A 57 -11.37 -13.02 14.67
N LEU A 58 -11.51 -13.22 13.36
CA LEU A 58 -12.78 -13.68 12.77
C LEU A 58 -13.18 -15.09 13.21
N ASN A 59 -12.22 -15.95 13.54
CA ASN A 59 -12.50 -17.28 14.05
C ASN A 59 -13.28 -17.28 15.38
N LYS A 60 -13.24 -16.18 16.10
CA LYS A 60 -13.84 -16.00 17.44
C LYS A 60 -15.07 -15.10 17.43
N LYS A 61 -15.45 -14.56 16.27
CA LYS A 61 -16.56 -13.61 16.13
C LYS A 61 -17.78 -14.27 15.49
N ASP A 62 -18.95 -13.70 15.80
CA ASP A 62 -20.15 -13.92 15.02
C ASP A 62 -20.03 -13.19 13.69
N LEU A 63 -19.79 -13.94 12.60
CA LEU A 63 -19.59 -13.38 11.26
C LEU A 63 -20.85 -12.66 10.76
N ALA A 64 -22.04 -13.20 11.04
CA ALA A 64 -23.29 -12.56 10.63
C ALA A 64 -23.44 -11.18 11.26
N ASP A 65 -23.08 -11.01 12.52
CA ASP A 65 -23.10 -9.72 13.22
C ASP A 65 -22.07 -8.73 12.64
N VAL A 66 -20.86 -9.21 12.33
CA VAL A 66 -19.82 -8.39 11.69
C VAL A 66 -20.30 -7.88 10.33
N ILE A 67 -20.87 -8.75 9.51
CA ILE A 67 -21.36 -8.41 8.17
C ILE A 67 -22.54 -7.43 8.25
N GLU A 68 -23.47 -7.67 9.16
CA GLU A 68 -24.62 -6.76 9.35
C GLU A 68 -24.18 -5.33 9.70
N LYS A 69 -23.22 -5.19 10.59
CA LYS A 69 -22.64 -3.90 10.97
C LYS A 69 -21.88 -3.21 9.85
N MET A 70 -21.35 -3.98 8.90
CA MET A 70 -20.48 -3.49 7.82
C MET A 70 -21.19 -3.36 6.48
N LYS A 71 -22.46 -3.67 6.37
CA LYS A 71 -23.22 -3.60 5.11
C LYS A 71 -22.95 -2.28 4.36
N GLY A 72 -22.67 -2.39 3.07
CA GLY A 72 -22.38 -1.25 2.20
C GLY A 72 -20.97 -0.63 2.38
N GLY A 73 -20.15 -1.17 3.28
CA GLY A 73 -18.79 -0.70 3.53
C GLY A 73 -17.72 -1.61 2.93
N ALA A 74 -16.60 -1.70 3.61
CA ALA A 74 -15.49 -2.58 3.25
C ALA A 74 -14.88 -3.26 4.49
N LEU A 75 -14.53 -4.53 4.33
CA LEU A 75 -13.86 -5.34 5.34
C LEU A 75 -12.49 -5.77 4.84
N VAL A 76 -11.45 -5.28 5.49
CA VAL A 76 -10.05 -5.65 5.24
C VAL A 76 -9.68 -6.76 6.22
N ILE A 77 -9.32 -7.92 5.71
CA ILE A 77 -8.94 -9.09 6.52
C ILE A 77 -7.44 -9.30 6.39
N GLU A 78 -6.70 -8.88 7.39
CA GLU A 78 -5.25 -9.11 7.49
C GLU A 78 -4.96 -10.54 7.92
N LYS A 79 -3.82 -11.07 7.50
CA LYS A 79 -3.45 -12.47 7.78
C LYS A 79 -4.62 -13.41 7.49
N ALA A 80 -5.18 -13.26 6.30
CA ALA A 80 -6.39 -13.98 5.88
C ALA A 80 -6.24 -15.51 5.99
N SER A 81 -5.02 -16.03 5.78
CA SER A 81 -4.70 -17.46 5.92
C SER A 81 -4.88 -18.00 7.34
N LYS A 82 -4.99 -17.14 8.35
CA LYS A 82 -5.27 -17.53 9.74
C LYS A 82 -6.75 -17.79 10.01
N MET A 83 -7.63 -17.54 9.05
CA MET A 83 -9.00 -18.05 9.12
C MET A 83 -8.98 -19.58 9.10
N ASN A 84 -9.72 -20.20 10.03
CA ASN A 84 -9.87 -21.65 10.03
C ASN A 84 -10.87 -22.08 8.93
N PRO A 85 -10.90 -23.37 8.54
CA PRO A 85 -11.79 -23.86 7.49
C PRO A 85 -13.27 -23.57 7.75
N LYS A 86 -13.72 -23.61 8.99
CA LYS A 86 -15.10 -23.29 9.37
C LYS A 86 -15.41 -21.81 9.07
N THR A 87 -14.52 -20.90 9.46
CA THR A 87 -14.67 -19.45 9.21
C THR A 87 -14.73 -19.16 7.72
N VAL A 88 -13.86 -19.77 6.91
CA VAL A 88 -13.86 -19.59 5.46
C VAL A 88 -15.16 -20.07 4.82
N ARG A 89 -15.66 -21.26 5.19
CA ARG A 89 -16.93 -21.78 4.68
C ARG A 89 -18.11 -20.88 5.05
N GLU A 90 -18.17 -20.45 6.29
CA GLU A 90 -19.22 -19.56 6.78
C GLU A 90 -19.19 -18.20 6.06
N LEU A 91 -18.01 -17.61 5.93
CA LEU A 91 -17.82 -16.36 5.21
C LEU A 91 -18.20 -16.50 3.73
N ASN A 92 -17.78 -17.57 3.07
CA ASN A 92 -18.14 -17.88 1.69
C ASN A 92 -19.66 -17.94 1.49
N ALA A 93 -20.37 -18.59 2.39
CA ALA A 93 -21.84 -18.67 2.34
C ALA A 93 -22.50 -17.29 2.56
N ILE A 94 -22.02 -16.51 3.54
CA ILE A 94 -22.53 -15.17 3.83
C ILE A 94 -22.34 -14.22 2.65
N MET A 95 -21.20 -14.31 1.94
CA MET A 95 -20.89 -13.47 0.78
C MET A 95 -21.88 -13.64 -0.38
N GLU A 96 -22.57 -14.76 -0.47
CA GLU A 96 -23.63 -15.02 -1.47
C GLU A 96 -24.98 -14.42 -1.07
N GLY A 97 -25.14 -14.05 0.19
CA GLY A 97 -26.34 -13.44 0.73
C GLY A 97 -26.38 -11.92 0.63
N GLN A 98 -27.28 -11.32 1.40
CA GLN A 98 -27.48 -9.88 1.45
C GLN A 98 -26.42 -9.20 2.32
N THR A 99 -25.33 -8.74 1.70
CA THR A 99 -24.22 -8.04 2.37
C THR A 99 -24.24 -6.54 2.14
N GLY A 100 -25.22 -6.01 1.38
CA GLY A 100 -25.26 -4.60 1.00
C GLY A 100 -24.06 -4.19 0.12
N GLU A 101 -23.57 -5.09 -0.74
CA GLU A 101 -22.39 -4.89 -1.59
C GLU A 101 -21.11 -4.64 -0.78
N LEU A 102 -21.02 -5.23 0.41
CA LEU A 102 -19.81 -5.17 1.24
C LEU A 102 -18.60 -5.67 0.44
N LEU A 103 -17.57 -4.84 0.36
CA LEU A 103 -16.33 -5.16 -0.32
C LEU A 103 -15.39 -5.91 0.65
N PHE A 104 -14.91 -7.06 0.23
CA PHE A 104 -13.91 -7.84 0.96
C PHE A 104 -12.52 -7.68 0.35
N LEU A 105 -11.54 -7.39 1.18
CA LEU A 105 -10.13 -7.37 0.80
C LEU A 105 -9.39 -8.36 1.70
N LEU A 106 -8.78 -9.38 1.08
CA LEU A 106 -7.89 -10.30 1.78
C LEU A 106 -6.46 -9.83 1.65
N VAL A 107 -5.76 -9.75 2.75
CA VAL A 107 -4.38 -9.29 2.84
C VAL A 107 -3.53 -10.38 3.49
N ASP A 108 -2.51 -10.86 2.78
CA ASP A 108 -1.55 -11.84 3.31
C ASP A 108 -0.30 -11.93 2.43
N GLN A 109 0.64 -12.75 2.86
CA GLN A 109 1.79 -13.17 2.07
C GLN A 109 1.37 -14.20 1.01
N LYS A 110 2.18 -14.33 -0.05
CA LYS A 110 1.84 -15.15 -1.22
C LYS A 110 1.59 -16.63 -0.90
N LYS A 111 2.53 -17.30 -0.24
CA LYS A 111 2.41 -18.74 0.05
C LYS A 111 1.19 -19.08 0.91
N PRO A 112 0.96 -18.41 2.05
CA PRO A 112 -0.23 -18.65 2.86
C PRO A 112 -1.53 -18.33 2.12
N MET A 113 -1.56 -17.25 1.35
CA MET A 113 -2.74 -16.88 0.55
C MET A 113 -3.04 -17.92 -0.51
N ASP A 114 -2.05 -18.36 -1.27
CA ASP A 114 -2.21 -19.37 -2.31
C ASP A 114 -2.73 -20.69 -1.72
N LYS A 115 -2.24 -21.10 -0.56
CA LYS A 115 -2.70 -22.28 0.16
C LYS A 115 -4.16 -22.17 0.60
N LEU A 116 -4.56 -21.02 1.15
CA LEU A 116 -5.93 -20.74 1.56
C LEU A 116 -6.89 -20.86 0.37
N LEU A 117 -6.54 -20.20 -0.72
CA LEU A 117 -7.39 -20.14 -1.92
C LEU A 117 -7.45 -21.46 -2.67
N ALA A 118 -6.35 -22.20 -2.73
CA ALA A 118 -6.32 -23.55 -3.33
C ALA A 118 -7.23 -24.53 -2.60
N ALA A 119 -7.33 -24.42 -1.27
CA ALA A 119 -8.21 -25.24 -0.45
C ALA A 119 -9.69 -24.83 -0.53
N ASN A 120 -10.00 -23.64 -1.05
CA ASN A 120 -11.35 -23.06 -1.09
C ASN A 120 -11.64 -22.43 -2.46
N PRO A 121 -11.85 -23.23 -3.52
CA PRO A 121 -12.03 -22.73 -4.89
C PRO A 121 -13.23 -21.80 -5.08
N GLU A 122 -14.35 -22.08 -4.45
CA GLU A 122 -15.55 -21.23 -4.51
C GLU A 122 -15.30 -19.86 -3.87
N PHE A 123 -14.66 -19.85 -2.71
CA PHE A 123 -14.24 -18.62 -2.04
C PHE A 123 -13.27 -17.82 -2.91
N LYS A 124 -12.27 -18.47 -3.49
CA LYS A 124 -11.33 -17.87 -4.43
C LYS A 124 -12.02 -17.15 -5.59
N SER A 125 -13.06 -17.77 -6.16
CA SER A 125 -13.78 -17.22 -7.33
C SER A 125 -14.45 -15.87 -7.07
N LYS A 126 -14.70 -15.52 -5.81
CA LYS A 126 -15.30 -14.24 -5.41
C LYS A 126 -14.31 -13.07 -5.44
N PHE A 127 -13.01 -13.36 -5.48
CA PHE A 127 -11.92 -12.39 -5.53
C PHE A 127 -11.43 -12.24 -6.96
N THR A 128 -11.95 -11.25 -7.65
CA THR A 128 -11.74 -11.05 -9.09
C THR A 128 -10.59 -10.12 -9.44
N SER A 129 -10.05 -9.41 -8.44
CA SER A 129 -8.88 -8.54 -8.57
C SER A 129 -7.77 -9.00 -7.65
N LYS A 130 -6.54 -8.97 -8.15
CA LYS A 130 -5.35 -9.34 -7.40
C LYS A 130 -4.29 -8.26 -7.57
N LEU A 131 -3.76 -7.78 -6.47
CA LEU A 131 -2.63 -6.87 -6.41
C LEU A 131 -1.48 -7.55 -5.64
N GLU A 132 -0.32 -7.56 -6.24
CA GLU A 132 0.90 -8.09 -5.64
C GLU A 132 1.91 -6.96 -5.49
N LEU A 133 2.31 -6.66 -4.24
CA LEU A 133 3.28 -5.62 -3.96
C LEU A 133 4.68 -6.15 -4.20
N PRO A 134 5.48 -5.47 -5.04
CA PRO A 134 6.87 -5.87 -5.26
C PRO A 134 7.72 -5.59 -4.02
N VAL A 135 8.81 -6.35 -3.88
CA VAL A 135 9.89 -6.05 -2.94
C VAL A 135 11.08 -5.59 -3.75
N PHE A 136 11.61 -4.44 -3.42
CA PHE A 136 12.79 -3.86 -4.04
C PHE A 136 14.04 -4.12 -3.20
N ILE A 137 15.15 -4.43 -3.85
CA ILE A 137 16.47 -4.43 -3.22
C ILE A 137 16.97 -2.99 -3.05
N ASN A 138 17.98 -2.80 -2.19
CA ASN A 138 18.51 -1.46 -1.90
C ASN A 138 18.98 -0.71 -3.15
N ASP A 139 19.61 -1.40 -4.10
CA ASP A 139 20.08 -0.80 -5.36
C ASP A 139 18.91 -0.26 -6.21
N GLU A 140 17.81 -0.98 -6.27
CA GLU A 140 16.59 -0.53 -6.97
C GLU A 140 15.97 0.68 -6.28
N LEU A 141 15.94 0.70 -4.96
CA LEU A 141 15.44 1.82 -4.16
C LEU A 141 16.32 3.07 -4.33
N VAL A 142 17.64 2.90 -4.36
CA VAL A 142 18.57 4.01 -4.64
C VAL A 142 18.37 4.53 -6.07
N THR A 143 18.22 3.64 -7.05
CA THR A 143 17.93 4.02 -8.43
C THR A 143 16.62 4.80 -8.54
N PHE A 144 15.59 4.40 -7.80
CA PHE A 144 14.34 5.17 -7.70
C PHE A 144 14.60 6.57 -7.14
N GLY A 145 15.37 6.70 -6.07
CA GLY A 145 15.74 7.99 -5.47
C GLY A 145 16.49 8.90 -6.45
N GLN A 146 17.43 8.34 -7.22
CA GLN A 146 18.16 9.08 -8.27
C GLN A 146 17.22 9.56 -9.39
N THR A 147 16.30 8.72 -9.83
CA THR A 147 15.30 9.07 -10.85
C THR A 147 14.38 10.17 -10.34
N TYR A 148 13.89 10.03 -9.11
CA TYR A 148 13.05 11.04 -8.46
C TYR A 148 13.76 12.40 -8.34
N ALA A 149 15.04 12.40 -7.93
CA ALA A 149 15.86 13.60 -7.89
C ALA A 149 15.95 14.27 -9.27
N LYS A 150 16.25 13.50 -10.30
CA LYS A 150 16.37 13.97 -11.69
C LYS A 150 15.07 14.62 -12.19
N GLU A 151 13.93 13.97 -11.95
CA GLU A 151 12.62 14.49 -12.34
C GLU A 151 12.27 15.81 -11.65
N ASN A 152 12.82 16.04 -10.45
CA ASN A 152 12.63 17.27 -9.67
C ASN A 152 13.74 18.30 -9.89
N GLY A 153 14.65 18.12 -10.84
CA GLY A 153 15.71 19.06 -11.18
C GLY A 153 16.95 18.98 -10.29
N TYR A 154 17.15 17.83 -9.64
CA TYR A 154 18.30 17.57 -8.76
C TYR A 154 19.15 16.42 -9.31
N LYS A 155 20.39 16.34 -8.81
CA LYS A 155 21.29 15.21 -9.00
C LYS A 155 21.92 14.87 -7.65
N ILE A 156 22.04 13.59 -7.34
CA ILE A 156 22.71 13.11 -6.13
C ILE A 156 24.18 12.89 -6.48
N ASP A 157 25.12 13.46 -5.71
CA ASP A 157 26.54 13.15 -5.88
C ASP A 157 26.90 11.78 -5.29
N GLU A 158 28.13 11.31 -5.50
CA GLU A 158 28.56 9.98 -5.06
C GLU A 158 28.42 9.78 -3.54
N MET A 159 28.74 10.78 -2.74
CA MET A 159 28.61 10.70 -1.28
C MET A 159 27.14 10.74 -0.85
N GLY A 160 26.32 11.50 -1.56
CA GLY A 160 24.86 11.52 -1.36
C GLY A 160 24.22 10.16 -1.70
N ILE A 161 24.66 9.50 -2.76
CA ILE A 161 24.21 8.13 -3.11
C ILE A 161 24.54 7.14 -1.98
N LEU A 162 25.77 7.20 -1.45
CA LEU A 162 26.19 6.34 -0.33
C LEU A 162 25.36 6.64 0.93
N ALA A 163 25.08 7.91 1.20
CA ALA A 163 24.24 8.31 2.34
C ALA A 163 22.80 7.81 2.18
N LEU A 164 22.23 7.94 0.99
CA LEU A 164 20.89 7.42 0.68
C LEU A 164 20.85 5.89 0.84
N TYR A 165 21.84 5.17 0.29
CA TYR A 165 21.95 3.72 0.45
C TYR A 165 22.01 3.33 1.93
N SER A 166 22.87 3.96 2.71
CA SER A 166 23.01 3.70 4.15
C SER A 166 21.70 3.95 4.90
N ARG A 167 21.00 5.03 4.58
CA ARG A 167 19.72 5.35 5.21
C ARG A 167 18.66 4.30 4.90
N ILE A 168 18.56 3.87 3.64
CA ILE A 168 17.67 2.79 3.22
C ILE A 168 18.03 1.49 3.93
N ASP A 169 19.32 1.13 3.96
CA ASP A 169 19.81 -0.11 4.59
C ASP A 169 19.48 -0.15 6.09
N MET A 170 19.67 0.95 6.79
CA MET A 170 19.32 1.08 8.21
C MET A 170 17.81 0.97 8.48
N MET A 171 16.96 1.30 7.52
CA MET A 171 15.51 1.17 7.62
C MET A 171 15.02 -0.25 7.31
N GLN A 172 15.81 -1.06 6.58
CA GLN A 172 15.47 -2.45 6.29
C GLN A 172 15.48 -3.28 7.57
N ARG A 173 14.40 -4.00 7.81
CA ARG A 173 14.23 -4.92 8.95
C ARG A 173 13.61 -6.21 8.47
N GLU A 174 13.74 -7.27 9.25
CA GLU A 174 13.11 -8.55 8.95
C GLU A 174 11.58 -8.44 8.78
N ASP A 175 10.95 -7.57 9.56
CA ASP A 175 9.51 -7.33 9.58
C ASP A 175 9.07 -6.07 8.80
N HIS A 176 10.02 -5.35 8.18
CA HIS A 176 9.75 -4.13 7.41
C HIS A 176 10.65 -4.03 6.18
N ALA A 177 10.06 -4.22 5.01
CA ALA A 177 10.71 -3.94 3.73
C ALA A 177 10.51 -2.46 3.35
N VAL A 178 11.60 -1.72 3.12
CA VAL A 178 11.53 -0.32 2.69
C VAL A 178 10.80 -0.21 1.35
N THR A 179 9.87 0.72 1.28
CA THR A 179 9.04 0.97 0.10
C THR A 179 9.51 2.15 -0.72
N VAL A 180 9.09 2.25 -1.98
CA VAL A 180 9.35 3.44 -2.81
C VAL A 180 8.71 4.71 -2.23
N ALA A 181 7.59 4.59 -1.52
CA ALA A 181 6.96 5.72 -0.84
C ALA A 181 7.86 6.29 0.27
N GLU A 182 8.52 5.42 1.05
CA GLU A 182 9.48 5.83 2.08
C GLU A 182 10.74 6.45 1.48
N VAL A 183 11.23 5.93 0.35
CA VAL A 183 12.34 6.55 -0.37
C VAL A 183 11.96 7.93 -0.90
N LYS A 184 10.74 8.08 -1.40
CA LYS A 184 10.21 9.40 -1.81
C LYS A 184 10.22 10.39 -0.65
N GLU A 185 9.80 9.98 0.54
CA GLU A 185 9.85 10.81 1.75
C GLU A 185 11.27 11.24 2.08
N ILE A 186 12.24 10.31 2.05
CA ILE A 186 13.67 10.61 2.24
C ILE A 186 14.14 11.66 1.22
N MET A 187 13.76 11.49 -0.04
CA MET A 187 14.14 12.43 -1.10
C MET A 187 13.50 13.80 -0.91
N ASP A 188 12.25 13.87 -0.54
CA ASP A 188 11.56 15.14 -0.26
C ASP A 188 12.23 15.89 0.91
N GLU A 189 12.61 15.18 1.99
CA GLU A 189 13.37 15.74 3.11
C GLU A 189 14.74 16.27 2.66
N ALA A 190 15.48 15.50 1.85
CA ALA A 190 16.79 15.90 1.35
C ALA A 190 16.70 17.16 0.45
N ILE A 191 15.69 17.22 -0.41
CA ILE A 191 15.41 18.38 -1.26
C ILE A 191 15.09 19.61 -0.39
N GLU A 192 14.23 19.46 0.59
CA GLU A 192 13.87 20.54 1.51
C GLU A 192 15.09 21.04 2.30
N HIS A 193 15.92 20.13 2.79
CA HIS A 193 17.17 20.49 3.48
C HIS A 193 18.12 21.28 2.57
N SER A 194 18.33 20.80 1.35
CA SER A 194 19.14 21.50 0.33
C SER A 194 18.60 22.89 0.01
N GLN A 195 17.29 23.08 -0.10
CA GLN A 195 16.65 24.37 -0.33
C GLN A 195 16.89 25.33 0.84
N LYS A 196 16.72 24.87 2.08
CA LYS A 196 16.97 25.66 3.29
C LYS A 196 18.44 26.10 3.41
N ALA A 197 19.38 25.18 3.11
CA ALA A 197 20.80 25.47 3.11
C ALA A 197 21.15 26.53 2.04
N ASN A 198 20.62 26.39 0.82
CA ASN A 198 20.81 27.36 -0.26
C ASN A 198 20.24 28.74 0.07
N MET A 199 19.08 28.82 0.72
CA MET A 199 18.51 30.09 1.19
C MET A 199 19.39 30.75 2.24
N LYS A 200 19.95 30.00 3.20
CA LYS A 200 20.91 30.54 4.20
C LYS A 200 22.18 31.03 3.54
N HIS A 201 22.66 30.38 2.47
CA HIS A 201 23.84 30.83 1.70
C HIS A 201 23.54 32.03 0.82
N LEU A 202 22.34 32.17 0.27
CA LEU A 202 21.90 33.38 -0.46
C LEU A 202 21.87 34.63 0.43
N MET A 203 21.53 34.47 1.71
CA MET A 203 21.63 35.59 2.69
C MET A 203 23.06 35.93 3.09
N LYS A 204 24.03 35.04 2.84
CA LYS A 204 25.44 35.25 3.20
C LYS A 204 26.36 35.60 2.04
N ARG A 205 26.04 35.38 0.79
CA ARG A 205 26.70 35.93 -0.43
C ARG A 205 26.20 35.31 -1.73
N VAL A 206 26.07 36.17 -2.71
CA VAL A 206 25.81 36.02 -4.13
C VAL A 206 26.94 35.27 -4.85
N PHE A 207 27.17 33.97 -4.61
CA PHE A 207 27.98 33.19 -5.58
C PHE A 207 27.88 31.67 -5.31
N GLY A 208 27.55 30.94 -6.36
CA GLY A 208 27.83 29.52 -6.49
C GLY A 208 26.74 28.58 -5.99
N ARG A 209 25.64 28.49 -6.73
CA ARG A 209 24.81 27.27 -6.67
C ARG A 209 25.68 26.12 -7.18
N ASN A 210 25.89 25.10 -6.35
CA ASN A 210 26.46 23.83 -6.81
C ASN A 210 25.51 23.18 -7.80
N LYS A 211 25.72 23.41 -9.08
CA LYS A 211 24.96 22.84 -10.17
C LYS A 211 25.86 21.95 -11.02
N ASP A 212 25.33 20.87 -11.56
CA ASP A 212 26.01 20.07 -12.56
C ASP A 212 25.99 20.73 -13.94
N GLU A 213 26.64 20.09 -14.93
CA GLU A 213 26.69 20.57 -16.33
C GLU A 213 25.28 20.71 -16.95
N ALA A 214 24.28 19.99 -16.47
CA ALA A 214 22.89 20.10 -16.89
C ALA A 214 22.10 21.13 -16.07
N ASN A 215 22.79 21.98 -15.27
CA ASN A 215 22.20 23.02 -14.44
C ASN A 215 21.29 22.50 -13.28
N ARG A 216 21.45 21.24 -12.89
CA ARG A 216 20.73 20.63 -11.76
C ARG A 216 21.40 20.96 -10.43
N VAL A 217 20.60 21.12 -9.38
CA VAL A 217 21.11 21.29 -8.02
C VAL A 217 21.61 19.95 -7.48
N ILE A 218 22.79 19.92 -6.87
CA ILE A 218 23.42 18.73 -6.33
C ILE A 218 22.96 18.49 -4.90
N LEU A 219 22.40 17.30 -4.64
CA LEU A 219 22.14 16.78 -3.31
C LEU A 219 23.39 16.05 -2.80
N LYS A 220 23.84 16.44 -1.62
CA LYS A 220 25.08 15.97 -0.98
C LYS A 220 24.78 15.07 0.22
N GLU A 221 25.81 14.43 0.74
CA GLU A 221 25.72 13.58 1.95
C GLU A 221 24.97 14.26 3.09
N GLU A 222 25.25 15.54 3.33
CA GLU A 222 24.65 16.33 4.42
C GLU A 222 23.13 16.51 4.28
N ASP A 223 22.59 16.43 3.06
CA ASP A 223 21.15 16.55 2.79
C ASP A 223 20.37 15.29 3.22
N PHE A 224 21.06 14.15 3.41
CA PHE A 224 20.48 12.87 3.81
C PHE A 224 20.71 12.53 5.30
N LYS A 225 21.39 13.39 6.04
CA LYS A 225 21.59 13.22 7.49
C LYS A 225 20.35 13.71 8.25
N ILE A 226 19.95 12.93 9.23
CA ILE A 226 18.87 13.29 10.18
C ILE A 226 19.48 14.16 11.29
#